data_0cbc8b10d272f8fe01aa6878f34e68d6
#
_entry.id   0cbc8b10d272f8fe01aa6878f34e68d6
#
_cell.length_a   1.000
_cell.length_b   1.000
_cell.length_c   1.000
_cell.angle_alpha   90.00
_cell.angle_beta   90.00
_cell.angle_gamma   90.00
#
_symmetry.space_group_name_H-M   'P 1'
#
loop_
_entity.id
_entity.type
_entity.pdbx_description
1 polymer ?
#
loop_
_entity_poly.entity_id
_entity_poly.type
_entity_poly.pdbx_seq_one_letter_code
_entity_poly.pdbx_strand_id
1 'polypeptide(L)'
;MRVVNRSREIVLGEKVRTADTFLSRFVGLLGTATIREGEGLWIVPCRSVHTLGMRYPIDVAFLDARGIVVGILKGLPPNRIGRVFRDARGALELRSGILAATGTSPGDRLEFEEGGPA
;
A
#
# COMPACT_ATOMS: atom_id res chain seq x y z
N MET A 1 8.49 3.22 8.59
CA MET A 1 8.11 4.62 8.31
C MET A 1 6.59 4.79 8.45
N ARG A 2 6.17 6.00 8.59
CA ARG A 2 4.75 6.36 8.72
C ARG A 2 4.25 6.94 7.40
N VAL A 3 3.02 6.62 7.03
CA VAL A 3 2.38 7.15 5.83
C VAL A 3 1.15 7.96 6.25
N VAL A 4 1.09 9.21 5.81
CA VAL A 4 0.03 10.15 6.15
C VAL A 4 -0.67 10.60 4.87
N ASN A 5 -1.99 10.58 4.89
CA ASN A 5 -2.78 11.20 3.84
C ASN A 5 -2.88 12.70 4.16
N ARG A 6 -2.11 13.52 3.45
CA ARG A 6 -2.07 14.97 3.70
C ARG A 6 -3.32 15.69 3.24
N SER A 7 -4.01 15.16 2.24
CA SER A 7 -5.25 15.74 1.77
C SER A 7 -6.36 15.66 2.83
N ARG A 8 -6.27 14.69 3.72
CA ARG A 8 -7.29 14.43 4.75
C ARG A 8 -6.76 14.52 6.18
N GLU A 9 -5.45 14.75 6.33
CA GLU A 9 -4.77 14.85 7.63
C GLU A 9 -5.04 13.61 8.50
N ILE A 10 -4.83 12.42 7.93
CA ILE A 10 -5.04 11.17 8.64
C ILE A 10 -3.91 10.18 8.34
N VAL A 11 -3.49 9.44 9.35
CA VAL A 11 -2.44 8.43 9.24
C VAL A 11 -3.03 7.14 8.66
N LEU A 12 -2.37 6.59 7.63
CA LEU A 12 -2.75 5.31 7.03
C LEU A 12 -2.03 4.14 7.68
N GLY A 13 -0.79 4.34 8.10
CA GLY A 13 0.00 3.31 8.74
C GLY A 13 1.23 3.89 9.40
N GLU A 14 1.61 3.33 10.55
CA GLU A 14 2.77 3.80 11.30
C GLU A 14 3.98 2.90 11.14
N LYS A 15 3.77 1.66 10.70
CA LYS A 15 4.82 0.65 10.53
C LYS A 15 4.81 0.15 9.09
N VAL A 16 5.17 1.03 8.17
CA VAL A 16 5.24 0.70 6.75
C VAL A 16 6.70 0.43 6.39
N ARG A 17 6.97 -0.74 5.84
CA ARG A 17 8.30 -1.08 5.34
C ARG A 17 8.34 -0.98 3.83
N THR A 18 9.55 -0.88 3.28
CA THR A 18 9.76 -0.71 1.84
C THR A 18 10.27 -2.00 1.23
N ALA A 19 9.72 -2.35 0.07
CA ALA A 19 10.19 -3.44 -0.78
C ALA A 19 10.65 -2.83 -2.11
N ASP A 20 11.97 -2.62 -2.25
CA ASP A 20 12.56 -1.94 -3.40
C ASP A 20 13.61 -2.78 -4.14
N THR A 21 13.91 -3.97 -3.66
CA THR A 21 14.76 -4.92 -4.37
C THR A 21 13.89 -5.88 -5.19
N PHE A 22 14.49 -6.53 -6.20
CA PHE A 22 13.77 -7.52 -7.00
C PHE A 22 13.16 -8.61 -6.11
N LEU A 23 13.94 -9.17 -5.19
CA LEU A 23 13.47 -10.25 -4.33
C LEU A 23 12.39 -9.78 -3.36
N SER A 24 12.59 -8.64 -2.69
CA SER A 24 11.61 -8.13 -1.74
C SER A 24 10.29 -7.77 -2.41
N ARG A 25 10.30 -7.24 -3.62
CA ARG A 25 9.08 -6.96 -4.38
C ARG A 25 8.36 -8.23 -4.79
N PHE A 26 9.11 -9.26 -5.18
CA PHE A 26 8.55 -10.55 -5.58
C PHE A 26 7.87 -11.24 -4.39
N VAL A 27 8.53 -11.25 -3.23
CA VAL A 27 7.99 -11.87 -2.01
C VAL A 27 6.78 -11.08 -1.48
N GLY A 28 6.91 -9.74 -1.42
CA GLY A 28 5.83 -8.89 -0.92
C GLY A 28 5.33 -9.35 0.44
N LEU A 29 4.03 -9.61 0.52
CA LEU A 29 3.37 -10.09 1.74
C LEU A 29 3.16 -11.61 1.77
N LEU A 30 3.71 -12.37 0.81
CA LEU A 30 3.48 -13.81 0.70
C LEU A 30 3.87 -14.58 1.96
N GLY A 31 4.94 -14.15 2.63
CA GLY A 31 5.45 -14.82 3.83
C GLY A 31 4.74 -14.46 5.11
N THR A 32 3.74 -13.57 5.09
CA THR A 32 3.09 -13.11 6.30
C THR A 32 1.77 -13.82 6.52
N ALA A 33 1.46 -14.13 7.78
CA ALA A 33 0.21 -14.77 8.15
C ALA A 33 -0.96 -13.78 8.17
N THR A 34 -0.67 -12.51 8.40
CA THR A 34 -1.64 -11.42 8.44
C THR A 34 -0.92 -10.08 8.31
N ILE A 35 -1.67 -9.04 8.05
CA ILE A 35 -1.20 -7.67 8.16
C ILE A 35 -1.97 -6.99 9.29
N ARG A 36 -1.25 -6.47 10.27
CA ARG A 36 -1.86 -5.88 11.47
C ARG A 36 -2.21 -4.42 11.23
N GLU A 37 -3.04 -3.90 12.11
CA GLU A 37 -3.36 -2.48 12.12
C GLU A 37 -2.09 -1.65 12.20
N GLY A 38 -1.98 -0.64 11.35
CA GLY A 38 -0.81 0.24 11.29
C GLY A 38 0.35 -0.29 10.46
N GLU A 39 0.35 -1.57 10.12
CA GLU A 39 1.37 -2.14 9.25
C GLU A 39 1.06 -1.93 7.77
N GLY A 40 2.09 -1.92 6.95
CA GLY A 40 1.94 -1.83 5.51
C GLY A 40 3.24 -2.14 4.79
N LEU A 41 3.13 -2.21 3.46
CA LEU A 41 4.26 -2.48 2.58
C LEU A 41 4.22 -1.52 1.41
N TRP A 42 5.29 -0.73 1.24
CA TRP A 42 5.48 0.13 0.08
C TRP A 42 6.38 -0.59 -0.93
N ILE A 43 5.80 -0.96 -2.06
CA ILE A 43 6.49 -1.67 -3.13
C ILE A 43 6.81 -0.68 -4.25
N VAL A 44 8.08 -0.50 -4.53
CA VAL A 44 8.53 0.50 -5.52
C VAL A 44 9.75 0.00 -6.29
N PRO A 45 9.76 0.07 -7.62
CA PRO A 45 8.65 0.45 -8.49
C PRO A 45 7.59 -0.65 -8.61
N CYS A 46 6.33 -0.27 -8.81
CA CYS A 46 5.25 -1.23 -8.92
C CYS A 46 4.02 -0.58 -9.57
N ARG A 47 3.43 -1.22 -10.57
CA ARG A 47 2.24 -0.73 -11.28
C ARG A 47 1.06 -1.65 -11.16
N SER A 48 1.27 -2.84 -10.61
CA SER A 48 0.23 -3.83 -10.41
C SER A 48 0.64 -4.74 -9.27
N VAL A 49 -0.33 -5.31 -8.59
CA VAL A 49 -0.09 -6.27 -7.51
C VAL A 49 -0.90 -7.53 -7.75
N HIS A 50 -0.49 -8.61 -7.10
CA HIS A 50 -1.25 -9.84 -7.04
C HIS A 50 -1.33 -10.33 -5.59
N THR A 51 -2.36 -11.11 -5.31
CA THR A 51 -2.54 -11.75 -4.01
C THR A 51 -2.46 -13.26 -4.11
N LEU A 52 -1.82 -13.77 -5.17
CA LEU A 52 -1.63 -15.21 -5.38
C LEU A 52 -0.84 -15.80 -4.22
N GLY A 53 -1.37 -16.82 -3.57
CA GLY A 53 -0.74 -17.45 -2.42
C GLY A 53 -0.96 -16.73 -1.09
N MET A 54 -1.62 -15.60 -1.06
CA MET A 54 -1.96 -14.91 0.17
C MET A 54 -3.16 -15.55 0.85
N ARG A 55 -3.30 -15.31 2.16
CA ARG A 55 -4.36 -15.92 2.98
C ARG A 55 -5.39 -14.90 3.47
N TYR A 56 -5.24 -13.63 3.11
CA TYR A 56 -6.10 -12.55 3.60
C TYR A 56 -6.23 -11.47 2.53
N PRO A 57 -7.32 -10.71 2.53
CA PRO A 57 -7.49 -9.59 1.60
C PRO A 57 -6.63 -8.40 2.02
N ILE A 58 -6.35 -7.51 1.07
CA ILE A 58 -5.61 -6.28 1.32
C ILE A 58 -6.27 -5.09 0.63
N ASP A 59 -5.96 -3.90 1.13
CA ASP A 59 -6.20 -2.65 0.43
C ASP A 59 -4.90 -2.24 -0.26
N VAL A 60 -5.00 -1.63 -1.43
CA VAL A 60 -3.83 -1.13 -2.16
C VAL A 60 -4.11 0.27 -2.67
N ALA A 61 -3.16 1.18 -2.42
CA ALA A 61 -3.15 2.51 -3.01
C ALA A 61 -1.95 2.61 -3.94
N PHE A 62 -2.21 2.95 -5.20
CA PHE A 62 -1.17 3.17 -6.19
C PHE A 62 -0.84 4.64 -6.24
N LEU A 63 0.44 4.98 -6.10
CA LEU A 63 0.92 6.37 -6.05
C LEU A 63 1.82 6.67 -7.22
N ASP A 64 1.71 7.89 -7.75
CA ASP A 64 2.66 8.39 -8.73
C ASP A 64 3.93 8.92 -8.05
N ALA A 65 4.85 9.47 -8.84
CA ALA A 65 6.13 9.97 -8.35
C ALA A 65 6.00 11.14 -7.37
N ARG A 66 4.84 11.80 -7.34
CA ARG A 66 4.59 12.93 -6.44
C ARG A 66 3.81 12.51 -5.19
N GLY A 67 3.51 11.23 -5.05
CA GLY A 67 2.71 10.73 -3.92
C GLY A 67 1.22 10.90 -4.09
N ILE A 68 0.75 11.21 -5.31
CA ILE A 68 -0.69 11.31 -5.57
C ILE A 68 -1.26 9.93 -5.84
N VAL A 69 -2.37 9.63 -5.20
CA VAL A 69 -3.09 8.37 -5.41
C VAL A 69 -3.69 8.38 -6.81
N VAL A 70 -3.24 7.47 -7.66
CA VAL A 70 -3.74 7.33 -9.05
C VAL A 70 -4.75 6.21 -9.19
N GLY A 71 -4.87 5.36 -8.18
CA GLY A 71 -5.87 4.29 -8.17
C GLY A 71 -5.84 3.54 -6.85
N ILE A 72 -6.95 2.90 -6.55
CA ILE A 72 -7.08 2.09 -5.32
C ILE A 72 -7.78 0.77 -5.62
N LEU A 73 -7.44 -0.25 -4.83
CA LEU A 73 -8.15 -1.52 -4.78
C LEU A 73 -8.51 -1.77 -3.33
N LYS A 74 -9.81 -1.85 -3.05
CA LYS A 74 -10.30 -2.07 -1.68
C LYS A 74 -10.66 -3.53 -1.50
N GLY A 75 -10.10 -4.16 -0.46
CA GLY A 75 -10.45 -5.53 -0.12
C GLY A 75 -10.13 -6.51 -1.24
N LEU A 76 -8.98 -6.38 -1.89
CA LEU A 76 -8.56 -7.30 -2.93
C LEU A 76 -8.42 -8.70 -2.31
N PRO A 77 -9.26 -9.68 -2.72
CA PRO A 77 -9.25 -11.00 -2.08
C PRO A 77 -7.98 -11.77 -2.40
N PRO A 78 -7.67 -12.84 -1.64
CA PRO A 78 -6.59 -13.76 -1.99
C PRO A 78 -6.76 -14.34 -3.39
N ASN A 79 -5.63 -14.70 -4.00
CA ASN A 79 -5.55 -15.39 -5.28
C ASN A 79 -6.14 -14.58 -6.44
N ARG A 80 -5.88 -13.29 -6.46
CA ARG A 80 -6.29 -12.37 -7.53
C ARG A 80 -5.08 -11.71 -8.16
N ILE A 81 -5.26 -11.26 -9.40
CA ILE A 81 -4.33 -10.39 -10.09
C ILE A 81 -5.04 -9.05 -10.24
N GLY A 82 -4.43 -7.99 -9.72
CA GLY A 82 -4.96 -6.64 -9.82
C GLY A 82 -4.74 -6.04 -11.20
N ARG A 83 -5.48 -5.00 -11.51
CA ARG A 83 -5.29 -4.26 -12.76
C ARG A 83 -3.98 -3.47 -12.73
N VAL A 84 -3.49 -3.08 -13.92
CA VAL A 84 -2.31 -2.25 -14.07
C VAL A 84 -2.70 -0.77 -13.98
N PHE A 85 -1.94 0.00 -13.20
CA PHE A 85 -2.06 1.45 -13.12
C PHE A 85 -0.80 2.05 -13.71
N ARG A 86 -0.87 2.49 -14.97
CA ARG A 86 0.31 2.89 -15.76
C ARG A 86 1.07 4.06 -15.17
N ASP A 87 0.37 4.99 -14.51
CA ASP A 87 0.97 6.18 -13.93
C ASP A 87 1.54 5.93 -12.54
N ALA A 88 1.38 4.72 -12.00
CA ALA A 88 1.87 4.40 -10.69
C ALA A 88 3.39 4.25 -10.69
N ARG A 89 4.02 4.83 -9.69
CA ARG A 89 5.41 4.57 -9.36
C ARG A 89 5.54 3.40 -8.39
N GLY A 90 4.63 3.33 -7.44
CA GLY A 90 4.62 2.26 -6.45
C GLY A 90 3.24 1.93 -5.94
N ALA A 91 3.16 0.85 -5.17
CA ALA A 91 1.94 0.36 -4.57
C ALA A 91 2.10 0.26 -3.07
N LEU A 92 1.17 0.86 -2.34
CA LEU A 92 1.10 0.78 -0.89
C LEU A 92 0.06 -0.26 -0.51
N GLU A 93 0.53 -1.40 0.00
CA GLU A 93 -0.33 -2.48 0.50
C GLU A 93 -0.61 -2.26 1.97
N LEU A 94 -1.87 -2.30 2.34
CA LEU A 94 -2.36 -2.01 3.68
C LEU A 94 -3.40 -3.04 4.10
N ARG A 95 -3.71 -3.03 5.39
CA ARG A 95 -4.79 -3.85 5.93
C ARG A 95 -6.11 -3.51 5.25
N SER A 96 -6.88 -4.53 4.91
CA SER A 96 -8.21 -4.39 4.31
C SER A 96 -9.11 -3.53 5.20
N GLY A 97 -9.75 -2.54 4.58
CA GLY A 97 -10.66 -1.63 5.26
C GLY A 97 -10.07 -0.27 5.58
N ILE A 98 -8.75 -0.10 5.57
CA ILE A 98 -8.12 1.16 5.97
C ILE A 98 -8.41 2.30 4.97
N LEU A 99 -8.51 2.00 3.68
CA LEU A 99 -8.80 3.04 2.70
C LEU A 99 -10.21 3.60 2.88
N ALA A 100 -11.19 2.72 3.17
CA ALA A 100 -12.55 3.16 3.47
C ALA A 100 -12.61 3.93 4.78
N ALA A 101 -11.96 3.43 5.82
CA ALA A 101 -11.96 4.06 7.14
C ALA A 101 -11.34 5.46 7.14
N THR A 102 -10.34 5.70 6.29
CA THR A 102 -9.66 6.99 6.18
C THR A 102 -10.24 7.88 5.08
N GLY A 103 -11.16 7.36 4.27
CA GLY A 103 -11.71 8.07 3.13
C GLY A 103 -10.71 8.32 2.00
N THR A 104 -9.60 7.58 1.99
CA THR A 104 -8.54 7.78 1.00
C THR A 104 -9.05 7.44 -0.40
N SER A 105 -8.83 8.34 -1.34
CA SER A 105 -9.38 8.28 -2.70
C SER A 105 -8.35 8.73 -3.73
N PRO A 106 -8.52 8.35 -5.00
CA PRO A 106 -7.68 8.90 -6.08
C PRO A 106 -7.68 10.43 -6.04
N GLY A 107 -6.50 11.01 -6.25
CA GLY A 107 -6.28 12.45 -6.15
C GLY A 107 -5.73 12.89 -4.79
N ASP A 108 -5.86 12.08 -3.76
CA ASP A 108 -5.28 12.40 -2.47
C ASP A 108 -3.76 12.32 -2.52
N ARG A 109 -3.10 13.13 -1.70
CA ARG A 109 -1.64 13.13 -1.60
C ARG A 109 -1.20 12.42 -0.33
N LEU A 110 -0.38 11.39 -0.50
CA LEU A 110 0.22 10.67 0.61
C LEU A 110 1.67 11.10 0.79
N GLU A 111 2.10 11.14 2.03
CA GLU A 111 3.46 11.52 2.38
C GLU A 111 4.07 10.46 3.28
N PHE A 112 5.31 10.09 2.96
CA PHE A 112 6.06 9.14 3.76
C PHE A 112 6.94 9.91 4.73
N GLU A 113 6.84 9.58 6.01
CA GLU A 113 7.65 10.16 7.07
C GLU A 113 8.56 9.09 7.65
N GLU A 114 9.78 9.44 7.95
CA GLU A 114 10.65 8.55 8.71
C GLU A 114 9.98 8.20 10.03
N GLY A 115 10.24 7.00 10.53
CA GLY A 115 9.66 6.55 11.76
C GLY A 115 9.87 7.54 12.89
N GLY A 116 8.98 7.50 13.86
CA GLY A 116 9.03 8.39 15.00
C GLY A 116 10.36 8.38 15.74
N PRO A 117 10.48 9.13 16.83
CA PRO A 117 11.73 9.23 17.55
C PRO A 117 12.25 7.84 17.89
N ALA A 118 13.51 7.68 17.64
CA ALA A 118 14.19 6.44 17.94
C ALA A 118 14.10 6.14 19.43
#